data_2bee789f88a8a38e87bcf1a6eb4f652f
#
_entry.id   2bee789f88a8a38e87bcf1a6eb4f652f
#
_cell.length_a   1.000
_cell.length_b   1.000
_cell.length_c   1.000
_cell.angle_alpha   90.00
_cell.angle_beta   90.00
_cell.angle_gamma   90.00
#
_symmetry.space_group_name_H-M   'P 1'
#
loop_
_entity.id
_entity.type
_entity.pdbx_description
1 polymer ?
#
loop_
_entity_poly.entity_id
_entity_poly.type
_entity_poly.pdbx_seq_one_letter_code
_entity_poly.pdbx_strand_id
1 'polypeptide(L)'
;MRGATVGRVLASKSPKAKEGDVLPAYGGWAEYSVVHDSRVEPVTAYPAVSQPVDYLSGIGMTALTAYFGMLRVGEPKAGETVVVSGAAGATGSVAGQIAKLKGARVVGLAGSDDKCRWLTEELGFDVALNYKDPEFKQKFKDATPNFIDVYFDNVGGEILDMALARAKEFSRFVMCGGISQYNSATPQGPKNYANIITMRIKMQGFIVFDYIKEYAQARKELAAWLEEGKIKRKETIVKGGLKAAEQALVDLYKGINTGKLIVEIKNPKDAAKL
;
A
#
# COMPACT_ATOMS: atom_id res chain seq x y z
N MET A 1 -11.53 6.85 -17.31
CA MET A 1 -10.58 6.76 -16.19
C MET A 1 -10.16 5.31 -15.99
N ARG A 2 -8.89 5.05 -15.63
CA ARG A 2 -8.43 3.70 -15.30
C ARG A 2 -8.78 3.40 -13.84
N GLY A 3 -9.13 2.14 -13.54
CA GLY A 3 -9.41 1.71 -12.17
C GLY A 3 -9.44 0.19 -12.09
N ALA A 4 -8.88 -0.35 -11.00
CA ALA A 4 -9.05 -1.75 -10.66
C ALA A 4 -10.41 -1.91 -9.96
N THR A 5 -11.13 -2.95 -10.34
CA THR A 5 -12.46 -3.29 -9.82
C THR A 5 -12.48 -4.74 -9.36
N VAL A 6 -13.36 -5.07 -8.45
CA VAL A 6 -13.79 -6.44 -8.20
C VAL A 6 -15.27 -6.51 -8.50
N GLY A 7 -15.68 -7.49 -9.25
CA GLY A 7 -17.07 -7.59 -9.71
C GLY A 7 -17.48 -9.02 -10.04
N ARG A 8 -18.79 -9.21 -10.23
CA ARG A 8 -19.37 -10.47 -10.66
C ARG A 8 -19.41 -10.55 -12.18
N VAL A 9 -19.02 -11.69 -12.72
CA VAL A 9 -19.13 -12.00 -14.14
C VAL A 9 -20.60 -12.27 -14.48
N LEU A 10 -21.16 -11.48 -15.38
CA LEU A 10 -22.56 -11.64 -15.84
C LEU A 10 -22.64 -12.55 -17.07
N ALA A 11 -21.66 -12.51 -17.95
CA ALA A 11 -21.52 -13.41 -19.10
C ALA A 11 -20.04 -13.55 -19.46
N SER A 12 -19.64 -14.70 -20.00
CA SER A 12 -18.25 -14.94 -20.41
C SER A 12 -18.18 -15.78 -21.67
N LYS A 13 -17.22 -15.43 -22.54
CA LYS A 13 -16.72 -16.26 -23.66
C LYS A 13 -15.28 -16.74 -23.40
N SER A 14 -14.71 -16.40 -22.25
CA SER A 14 -13.34 -16.73 -21.86
C SER A 14 -13.29 -18.06 -21.10
N PRO A 15 -12.30 -18.92 -21.33
CA PRO A 15 -12.08 -20.12 -20.51
C PRO A 15 -11.54 -19.78 -19.10
N LYS A 16 -11.13 -18.53 -18.87
CA LYS A 16 -10.53 -18.09 -17.60
C LYS A 16 -11.54 -17.73 -16.53
N ALA A 17 -12.80 -17.48 -16.92
CA ALA A 17 -13.86 -17.08 -16.00
C ALA A 17 -15.21 -17.53 -16.54
N LYS A 18 -16.13 -17.88 -15.66
CA LYS A 18 -17.51 -18.26 -15.97
C LYS A 18 -18.50 -17.30 -15.31
N GLU A 19 -19.73 -17.31 -15.78
CA GLU A 19 -20.83 -16.57 -15.15
C GLU A 19 -20.94 -16.90 -13.66
N GLY A 20 -21.15 -15.86 -12.85
CA GLY A 20 -21.22 -15.95 -11.39
C GLY A 20 -19.88 -15.82 -10.67
N ASP A 21 -18.75 -16.01 -11.34
CA ASP A 21 -17.44 -15.79 -10.74
C ASP A 21 -17.28 -14.36 -10.23
N VAL A 22 -16.60 -14.19 -9.12
CA VAL A 22 -16.21 -12.89 -8.58
C VAL A 22 -14.69 -12.77 -8.69
N LEU A 23 -14.23 -11.77 -9.44
CA LEU A 23 -12.80 -11.61 -9.72
C LEU A 23 -12.40 -10.14 -9.89
N PRO A 24 -11.14 -9.82 -9.69
CA PRO A 24 -10.62 -8.50 -10.01
C PRO A 24 -10.46 -8.32 -11.52
N ALA A 25 -10.69 -7.09 -11.97
CA ALA A 25 -10.49 -6.70 -13.36
C ALA A 25 -10.10 -5.23 -13.47
N TYR A 26 -9.67 -4.80 -14.64
CA TYR A 26 -9.42 -3.39 -14.95
C TYR A 26 -10.58 -2.82 -15.78
N GLY A 27 -11.78 -2.85 -15.20
CA GLY A 27 -13.01 -2.38 -15.83
C GLY A 27 -13.14 -0.86 -15.95
N GLY A 28 -12.27 -0.10 -15.28
CA GLY A 28 -12.37 1.35 -15.23
C GLY A 28 -13.47 1.85 -14.29
N TRP A 29 -13.89 3.10 -14.48
CA TRP A 29 -14.97 3.71 -13.71
C TRP A 29 -16.29 3.47 -14.42
N ALA A 30 -16.85 2.30 -14.22
CA ALA A 30 -18.09 1.88 -14.86
C ALA A 30 -18.86 0.92 -13.95
N GLU A 31 -20.19 0.94 -14.05
CA GLU A 31 -21.04 -0.05 -13.36
C GLU A 31 -20.95 -1.43 -14.02
N TYR A 32 -20.80 -1.44 -15.33
CA TYR A 32 -20.63 -2.63 -16.16
C TYR A 32 -19.46 -2.39 -17.11
N SER A 33 -18.67 -3.40 -17.34
CA SER A 33 -17.56 -3.31 -18.27
C SER A 33 -17.38 -4.62 -19.04
N VAL A 34 -17.00 -4.50 -20.29
CA VAL A 34 -16.51 -5.61 -21.09
C VAL A 34 -15.00 -5.63 -20.99
N VAL A 35 -14.45 -6.73 -20.48
CA VAL A 35 -13.02 -6.90 -20.28
C VAL A 35 -12.51 -7.93 -21.27
N HIS A 36 -11.48 -7.57 -22.05
CA HIS A 36 -10.87 -8.49 -22.99
C HIS A 36 -10.13 -9.62 -22.24
N ASP A 37 -10.16 -10.83 -22.78
CA ASP A 37 -9.58 -12.04 -22.20
C ASP A 37 -8.11 -11.89 -21.79
N SER A 38 -7.32 -11.16 -22.59
CA SER A 38 -5.90 -10.89 -22.27
C SER A 38 -5.66 -10.07 -20.99
N ARG A 39 -6.71 -9.42 -20.47
CA ARG A 39 -6.66 -8.58 -19.26
C ARG A 39 -7.30 -9.25 -18.04
N VAL A 40 -7.73 -10.48 -18.19
CA VAL A 40 -8.31 -11.28 -17.12
C VAL A 40 -7.32 -12.37 -16.72
N GLU A 41 -6.93 -12.37 -15.46
CA GLU A 41 -6.23 -13.51 -14.89
C GLU A 41 -7.26 -14.62 -14.56
N PRO A 42 -6.92 -15.91 -14.73
CA PRO A 42 -7.85 -16.98 -14.37
C PRO A 42 -8.17 -16.93 -12.87
N VAL A 43 -9.39 -17.29 -12.50
CA VAL A 43 -9.83 -17.33 -11.09
C VAL A 43 -8.86 -18.17 -10.24
N THR A 44 -8.30 -19.23 -10.81
CA THR A 44 -7.31 -20.11 -10.18
C THR A 44 -5.97 -19.44 -9.84
N ALA A 45 -5.70 -18.24 -10.38
CA ALA A 45 -4.51 -17.45 -10.04
C ALA A 45 -4.66 -16.74 -8.69
N TYR A 46 -5.85 -16.76 -8.09
CA TYR A 46 -6.15 -16.12 -6.82
C TYR A 46 -6.42 -17.18 -5.75
N PRO A 47 -5.81 -17.07 -4.56
CA PRO A 47 -6.20 -17.89 -3.42
C PRO A 47 -7.63 -17.55 -2.99
N ALA A 48 -8.27 -18.46 -2.28
CA ALA A 48 -9.52 -18.18 -1.60
C ALA A 48 -9.33 -17.04 -0.61
N VAL A 49 -10.31 -16.15 -0.52
CA VAL A 49 -10.31 -15.01 0.39
C VAL A 49 -11.63 -14.96 1.15
N SER A 50 -11.60 -14.41 2.36
CA SER A 50 -12.79 -14.29 3.20
C SER A 50 -13.82 -13.31 2.63
N GLN A 51 -13.34 -12.28 1.93
CA GLN A 51 -14.19 -11.25 1.34
C GLN A 51 -13.66 -10.84 -0.05
N PRO A 52 -14.55 -10.57 -1.03
CA PRO A 52 -14.13 -10.13 -2.37
C PRO A 52 -13.26 -8.87 -2.38
N VAL A 53 -13.40 -8.00 -1.39
CA VAL A 53 -12.60 -6.78 -1.25
C VAL A 53 -11.10 -7.08 -1.07
N ASP A 54 -10.75 -8.27 -0.60
CA ASP A 54 -9.36 -8.70 -0.45
C ASP A 54 -8.60 -8.72 -1.77
N TYR A 55 -9.27 -8.97 -2.89
CA TYR A 55 -8.67 -8.88 -4.22
C TYR A 55 -8.18 -7.49 -4.59
N LEU A 56 -8.70 -6.44 -3.95
CA LEU A 56 -8.26 -5.06 -4.15
C LEU A 56 -7.32 -4.56 -3.03
N SER A 57 -7.40 -5.15 -1.82
CA SER A 57 -6.66 -4.70 -0.64
C SER A 57 -5.63 -5.75 -0.18
N GLY A 58 -6.07 -6.77 0.53
CA GLY A 58 -5.21 -7.68 1.27
C GLY A 58 -4.28 -8.56 0.43
N ILE A 59 -4.69 -8.96 -0.78
CA ILE A 59 -3.89 -9.69 -1.77
C ILE A 59 -3.81 -8.96 -3.13
N GLY A 60 -4.34 -7.74 -3.18
CA GLY A 60 -4.35 -6.92 -4.37
C GLY A 60 -3.03 -6.22 -4.64
N MET A 61 -3.05 -5.34 -5.66
CA MET A 61 -1.85 -4.67 -6.16
C MET A 61 -1.07 -3.91 -5.08
N THR A 62 -1.76 -3.24 -4.14
CA THR A 62 -1.10 -2.49 -3.06
C THR A 62 -0.40 -3.39 -2.05
N ALA A 63 -0.97 -4.55 -1.74
CA ALA A 63 -0.34 -5.53 -0.86
C ALA A 63 0.85 -6.21 -1.56
N LEU A 64 0.73 -6.55 -2.86
CA LEU A 64 1.85 -7.05 -3.65
C LEU A 64 3.00 -6.02 -3.74
N THR A 65 2.66 -4.73 -3.90
CA THR A 65 3.67 -3.65 -3.88
C THR A 65 4.41 -3.61 -2.55
N ALA A 66 3.69 -3.69 -1.44
CA ALA A 66 4.31 -3.76 -0.10
C ALA A 66 5.17 -5.02 0.06
N TYR A 67 4.68 -6.17 -0.39
CA TYR A 67 5.37 -7.45 -0.32
C TYR A 67 6.71 -7.41 -1.05
N PHE A 68 6.71 -7.06 -2.33
CA PHE A 68 7.94 -7.04 -3.12
C PHE A 68 8.88 -5.90 -2.71
N GLY A 69 8.35 -4.70 -2.46
CA GLY A 69 9.17 -3.59 -1.99
C GLY A 69 9.87 -3.88 -0.67
N MET A 70 9.17 -4.51 0.28
CA MET A 70 9.77 -4.84 1.56
C MET A 70 10.70 -6.07 1.47
N LEU A 71 10.32 -7.14 0.78
CA LEU A 71 11.05 -8.40 0.80
C LEU A 71 12.14 -8.53 -0.28
N ARG A 72 12.09 -7.73 -1.37
CA ARG A 72 13.06 -7.80 -2.48
C ARG A 72 13.97 -6.58 -2.57
N VAL A 73 13.55 -5.45 -1.98
CA VAL A 73 14.32 -4.20 -2.03
C VAL A 73 14.75 -3.76 -0.64
N GLY A 74 13.82 -3.75 0.32
CA GLY A 74 14.08 -3.35 1.70
C GLY A 74 14.87 -4.40 2.50
N GLU A 75 14.51 -5.66 2.35
CA GLU A 75 15.14 -6.82 3.01
C GLU A 75 15.41 -6.60 4.50
N PRO A 76 14.38 -6.23 5.30
CA PRO A 76 14.56 -5.90 6.70
C PRO A 76 15.00 -7.12 7.50
N LYS A 77 15.88 -6.90 8.47
CA LYS A 77 16.40 -7.92 9.38
C LYS A 77 15.90 -7.68 10.80
N ALA A 78 15.92 -8.72 11.60
CA ALA A 78 15.55 -8.61 13.02
C ALA A 78 16.45 -7.59 13.74
N GLY A 79 15.81 -6.73 14.55
CA GLY A 79 16.48 -5.67 15.29
C GLY A 79 16.80 -4.39 14.49
N GLU A 80 16.60 -4.38 13.18
CA GLU A 80 16.73 -3.17 12.36
C GLU A 80 15.58 -2.19 12.60
N THR A 81 15.83 -0.91 12.42
CA THR A 81 14.81 0.15 12.43
C THR A 81 14.29 0.39 11.03
N VAL A 82 13.00 0.11 10.82
CA VAL A 82 12.28 0.36 9.57
C VAL A 82 11.37 1.57 9.75
N VAL A 83 11.49 2.55 8.88
CA VAL A 83 10.56 3.70 8.82
C VAL A 83 9.70 3.59 7.57
N VAL A 84 8.39 3.79 7.71
CA VAL A 84 7.42 3.75 6.61
C VAL A 84 6.72 5.09 6.51
N SER A 85 6.87 5.81 5.41
CA SER A 85 6.08 7.00 5.13
C SER A 85 4.72 6.65 4.54
N GLY A 86 3.67 7.46 4.81
CA GLY A 86 2.31 7.12 4.41
C GLY A 86 1.84 5.78 5.00
N ALA A 87 2.28 5.48 6.22
CA ALA A 87 2.14 4.18 6.87
C ALA A 87 0.69 3.71 7.04
N ALA A 88 -0.25 4.63 7.18
CA ALA A 88 -1.67 4.29 7.32
C ALA A 88 -2.41 4.12 5.98
N GLY A 89 -1.70 4.19 4.86
CA GLY A 89 -2.23 3.90 3.52
C GLY A 89 -2.24 2.40 3.21
N ALA A 90 -2.86 2.03 2.08
CA ALA A 90 -3.02 0.64 1.67
C ALA A 90 -1.69 -0.12 1.52
N THR A 91 -0.65 0.51 0.97
CA THR A 91 0.67 -0.09 0.81
C THR A 91 1.47 -0.01 2.10
N GLY A 92 1.53 1.18 2.72
CA GLY A 92 2.36 1.42 3.91
C GLY A 92 1.97 0.56 5.10
N SER A 93 0.67 0.33 5.32
CA SER A 93 0.20 -0.50 6.43
C SER A 93 0.62 -1.97 6.31
N VAL A 94 0.61 -2.49 5.09
CA VAL A 94 1.08 -3.86 4.84
C VAL A 94 2.62 -3.93 4.91
N ALA A 95 3.32 -2.94 4.33
CA ALA A 95 4.78 -2.89 4.36
C ALA A 95 5.33 -2.89 5.79
N GLY A 96 4.77 -2.08 6.68
CA GLY A 96 5.20 -2.06 8.08
C GLY A 96 4.92 -3.35 8.82
N GLN A 97 3.76 -3.99 8.58
CA GLN A 97 3.47 -5.29 9.19
C GLN A 97 4.42 -6.37 8.67
N ILE A 98 4.77 -6.39 7.39
CA ILE A 98 5.78 -7.31 6.86
C ILE A 98 7.14 -7.09 7.54
N ALA A 99 7.54 -5.84 7.78
CA ALA A 99 8.76 -5.54 8.53
C ALA A 99 8.67 -6.06 9.98
N LYS A 100 7.52 -5.96 10.64
CA LYS A 100 7.27 -6.58 11.96
C LYS A 100 7.45 -8.09 11.91
N LEU A 101 6.90 -8.77 10.89
CA LEU A 101 7.06 -10.23 10.72
C LEU A 101 8.52 -10.63 10.52
N LYS A 102 9.37 -9.72 10.04
CA LYS A 102 10.84 -9.94 9.94
C LYS A 102 11.59 -9.58 11.23
N GLY A 103 10.89 -9.22 12.30
CA GLY A 103 11.50 -8.88 13.60
C GLY A 103 12.10 -7.48 13.67
N ALA A 104 11.75 -6.60 12.75
CA ALA A 104 12.21 -5.22 12.76
C ALA A 104 11.42 -4.36 13.75
N ARG A 105 12.05 -3.29 14.23
CA ARG A 105 11.39 -2.18 14.90
C ARG A 105 10.82 -1.25 13.84
N VAL A 106 9.52 -0.96 13.91
CA VAL A 106 8.81 -0.20 12.87
C VAL A 106 8.30 1.14 13.39
N VAL A 107 8.66 2.21 12.69
CA VAL A 107 8.18 3.57 12.91
C VAL A 107 7.30 3.96 11.72
N GLY A 108 6.03 4.23 11.96
CA GLY A 108 5.06 4.65 10.95
C GLY A 108 4.86 6.16 10.95
N LEU A 109 4.80 6.77 9.75
CA LEU A 109 4.47 8.20 9.60
C LEU A 109 3.10 8.34 8.96
N ALA A 110 2.17 9.03 9.62
CA ALA A 110 0.79 9.22 9.18
C ALA A 110 0.31 10.66 9.39
N GLY A 111 -0.85 11.02 8.85
CA GLY A 111 -1.32 12.42 8.81
C GLY A 111 -2.40 12.77 9.85
N SER A 112 -2.62 11.91 10.84
CA SER A 112 -3.50 12.20 11.99
C SER A 112 -3.21 11.25 13.15
N ASP A 113 -3.60 11.67 14.36
CA ASP A 113 -3.40 10.87 15.58
C ASP A 113 -4.24 9.59 15.59
N ASP A 114 -5.45 9.62 15.02
CA ASP A 114 -6.28 8.41 14.87
C ASP A 114 -5.59 7.35 14.01
N LYS A 115 -4.92 7.78 12.94
CA LYS A 115 -4.12 6.88 12.10
C LYS A 115 -2.91 6.35 12.84
N CYS A 116 -2.25 7.18 13.64
CA CYS A 116 -1.14 6.75 14.47
C CYS A 116 -1.58 5.72 15.50
N ARG A 117 -2.69 5.94 16.18
CA ARG A 117 -3.28 4.95 17.11
C ARG A 117 -3.58 3.62 16.41
N TRP A 118 -4.22 3.67 15.25
CA TRP A 118 -4.49 2.46 14.48
C TRP A 118 -3.21 1.67 14.14
N LEU A 119 -2.14 2.36 13.75
CA LEU A 119 -0.85 1.72 13.45
C LEU A 119 -0.24 1.02 14.67
N THR A 120 -0.29 1.64 15.84
CA THR A 120 0.33 1.09 17.06
C THR A 120 -0.56 0.04 17.73
N GLU A 121 -1.84 0.35 17.93
CA GLU A 121 -2.75 -0.49 18.73
C GLU A 121 -3.25 -1.70 17.94
N GLU A 122 -3.48 -1.56 16.63
CA GLU A 122 -4.04 -2.65 15.83
C GLU A 122 -3.00 -3.36 14.96
N LEU A 123 -2.03 -2.62 14.37
CA LEU A 123 -1.06 -3.20 13.43
C LEU A 123 0.28 -3.53 14.08
N GLY A 124 0.48 -3.20 15.36
CA GLY A 124 1.67 -3.56 16.12
C GLY A 124 2.94 -2.80 15.73
N PHE A 125 2.82 -1.61 15.14
CA PHE A 125 3.96 -0.72 14.94
C PHE A 125 4.50 -0.28 16.29
N ASP A 126 5.83 -0.18 16.44
CA ASP A 126 6.43 0.19 17.72
C ASP A 126 6.23 1.68 18.04
N VAL A 127 6.22 2.53 16.99
CA VAL A 127 5.95 3.96 17.10
C VAL A 127 5.17 4.41 15.87
N ALA A 128 4.25 5.34 16.05
CA ALA A 128 3.61 6.05 14.95
C ALA A 128 3.61 7.55 15.23
N LEU A 129 3.96 8.36 14.23
CA LEU A 129 4.09 9.80 14.35
C LEU A 129 3.19 10.53 13.36
N ASN A 130 2.48 11.53 13.89
CA ASN A 130 1.72 12.45 13.06
C ASN A 130 2.65 13.52 12.47
N TYR A 131 2.88 13.48 11.15
CA TYR A 131 3.78 14.44 10.48
C TYR A 131 3.25 15.87 10.47
N LYS A 132 2.01 16.10 10.89
CA LYS A 132 1.42 17.43 11.06
C LYS A 132 1.61 18.00 12.46
N ASP A 133 2.15 17.23 13.39
CA ASP A 133 2.48 17.70 14.74
C ASP A 133 3.59 18.77 14.67
N PRO A 134 3.44 19.91 15.36
CA PRO A 134 4.49 20.93 15.41
C PRO A 134 5.85 20.42 15.89
N GLU A 135 5.86 19.42 16.78
CA GLU A 135 7.06 18.80 17.31
C GLU A 135 7.55 17.59 16.49
N PHE A 136 6.96 17.32 15.31
CA PHE A 136 7.23 16.13 14.52
C PHE A 136 8.73 15.90 14.28
N LYS A 137 9.49 16.94 13.96
CA LYS A 137 10.93 16.82 13.69
C LYS A 137 11.70 16.27 14.89
N GLN A 138 11.38 16.76 16.09
CA GLN A 138 12.00 16.26 17.32
C GLN A 138 11.55 14.83 17.62
N LYS A 139 10.23 14.57 17.58
CA LYS A 139 9.67 13.23 17.80
C LYS A 139 10.22 12.19 16.82
N PHE A 140 10.44 12.56 15.57
CA PHE A 140 11.04 11.68 14.56
C PHE A 140 12.50 11.33 14.90
N LYS A 141 13.28 12.32 15.37
CA LYS A 141 14.64 12.08 15.85
C LYS A 141 14.65 11.13 17.05
N ASP A 142 13.77 11.34 18.01
CA ASP A 142 13.66 10.52 19.23
C ASP A 142 13.15 9.11 18.94
N ALA A 143 12.29 8.95 17.95
CA ALA A 143 11.79 7.66 17.48
C ALA A 143 12.84 6.85 16.71
N THR A 144 13.90 7.48 16.22
CA THR A 144 15.00 6.84 15.47
C THR A 144 16.36 7.02 16.14
N PRO A 145 16.53 6.64 17.42
CA PRO A 145 17.77 6.92 18.17
C PRO A 145 19.00 6.23 17.53
N ASN A 146 18.82 5.05 16.96
CA ASN A 146 19.85 4.24 16.31
C ASN A 146 19.89 4.43 14.79
N PHE A 147 19.32 5.54 14.28
CA PHE A 147 19.16 5.83 12.85
C PHE A 147 18.25 4.82 12.12
N ILE A 148 18.16 4.96 10.81
CA ILE A 148 17.22 4.22 9.96
C ILE A 148 18.01 3.18 9.15
N ASP A 149 17.68 1.90 9.30
CA ASP A 149 18.26 0.82 8.50
C ASP A 149 17.49 0.64 7.18
N VAL A 150 16.14 0.73 7.22
CA VAL A 150 15.28 0.65 6.02
C VAL A 150 14.26 1.79 6.03
N TYR A 151 14.16 2.50 4.92
CA TYR A 151 13.12 3.50 4.70
C TYR A 151 12.24 3.09 3.52
N PHE A 152 10.93 2.92 3.77
CA PHE A 152 9.95 2.62 2.73
C PHE A 152 9.18 3.89 2.38
N ASP A 153 9.46 4.45 1.21
CA ASP A 153 8.92 5.73 0.80
C ASP A 153 7.70 5.64 -0.09
N ASN A 154 6.57 6.17 0.41
CA ASN A 154 5.35 6.39 -0.36
C ASN A 154 5.11 7.89 -0.64
N VAL A 155 5.87 8.79 -0.02
CA VAL A 155 5.53 10.22 0.08
C VAL A 155 6.50 11.13 -0.65
N GLY A 156 7.82 10.89 -0.50
CA GLY A 156 8.85 11.80 -1.02
C GLY A 156 8.92 13.13 -0.27
N GLY A 157 9.45 14.15 -0.92
CA GLY A 157 9.49 15.52 -0.42
C GLY A 157 10.26 15.69 0.89
N GLU A 158 9.77 16.57 1.79
CA GLU A 158 10.44 16.89 3.05
C GLU A 158 10.62 15.67 3.98
N ILE A 159 9.68 14.72 3.96
CA ILE A 159 9.77 13.52 4.77
C ILE A 159 10.93 12.63 4.30
N LEU A 160 11.13 12.50 3.00
CA LEU A 160 12.29 11.82 2.44
C LEU A 160 13.60 12.51 2.83
N ASP A 161 13.64 13.83 2.79
CA ASP A 161 14.80 14.61 3.23
C ASP A 161 15.16 14.36 4.69
N MET A 162 14.17 14.33 5.55
CA MET A 162 14.36 14.01 6.97
C MET A 162 14.84 12.57 7.17
N ALA A 163 14.32 11.62 6.39
CA ALA A 163 14.78 10.24 6.44
C ALA A 163 16.25 10.11 6.00
N LEU A 164 16.65 10.79 4.93
CA LEU A 164 18.05 10.82 4.46
C LEU A 164 18.99 11.43 5.52
N ALA A 165 18.54 12.45 6.26
CA ALA A 165 19.31 13.03 7.37
C ALA A 165 19.44 12.08 8.59
N ARG A 166 18.61 11.04 8.65
CA ARG A 166 18.59 10.01 9.71
C ARG A 166 19.00 8.63 9.21
N ALA A 167 19.57 8.55 8.01
CA ALA A 167 20.01 7.31 7.43
C ALA A 167 21.20 6.73 8.20
N LYS A 168 21.17 5.44 8.47
CA LYS A 168 22.31 4.68 8.95
C LYS A 168 23.26 4.33 7.80
N GLU A 169 24.49 4.05 8.08
CA GLU A 169 25.42 3.53 7.07
C GLU A 169 24.88 2.25 6.43
N PHE A 170 24.97 2.18 5.08
CA PHE A 170 24.48 1.06 4.27
C PHE A 170 22.96 0.82 4.37
N SER A 171 22.21 1.83 4.78
CA SER A 171 20.73 1.76 4.81
C SER A 171 20.14 1.55 3.41
N ARG A 172 18.92 1.03 3.39
CA ARG A 172 18.17 0.73 2.16
C ARG A 172 16.92 1.59 2.08
N PHE A 173 16.82 2.40 1.02
CA PHE A 173 15.71 3.28 0.75
C PHE A 173 14.90 2.72 -0.40
N VAL A 174 13.70 2.21 -0.08
CA VAL A 174 12.73 1.59 -1.01
C VAL A 174 11.84 2.69 -1.57
N MET A 175 12.08 3.10 -2.79
CA MET A 175 11.34 4.18 -3.45
C MET A 175 10.09 3.61 -4.13
N CYS A 176 8.98 3.60 -3.39
CA CYS A 176 7.69 3.06 -3.84
C CYS A 176 6.82 4.12 -4.51
N GLY A 177 6.86 5.34 -4.01
CA GLY A 177 6.05 6.43 -4.52
C GLY A 177 6.46 7.79 -3.96
N GLY A 178 5.88 8.86 -4.52
CA GLY A 178 6.14 10.24 -4.11
C GLY A 178 4.87 11.08 -4.13
N ILE A 179 3.81 10.64 -3.40
CA ILE A 179 2.47 11.23 -3.52
C ILE A 179 2.44 12.72 -3.22
N SER A 180 3.37 13.23 -2.40
CA SER A 180 3.48 14.67 -2.12
C SER A 180 3.87 15.49 -3.34
N GLN A 181 4.46 14.84 -4.38
CA GLN A 181 4.99 15.51 -5.56
C GLN A 181 4.15 15.28 -6.82
N TYR A 182 3.18 14.34 -6.83
CA TYR A 182 2.45 13.96 -8.05
C TYR A 182 1.66 15.10 -8.69
N ASN A 183 1.12 16.02 -7.88
CA ASN A 183 0.34 17.16 -8.35
C ASN A 183 1.10 18.49 -8.22
N SER A 184 2.41 18.44 -7.94
CA SER A 184 3.24 19.65 -7.84
C SER A 184 3.61 20.16 -9.24
N ALA A 185 3.40 21.44 -9.49
CA ALA A 185 3.86 22.09 -10.71
C ALA A 185 5.40 22.16 -10.77
N THR A 186 6.07 22.15 -9.63
CA THR A 186 7.53 22.19 -9.48
C THR A 186 7.99 21.10 -8.52
N PRO A 187 8.08 19.82 -8.98
CA PRO A 187 8.54 18.74 -8.13
C PRO A 187 9.92 19.04 -7.54
N GLN A 188 10.07 18.82 -6.23
CA GLN A 188 11.31 19.04 -5.50
C GLN A 188 12.00 17.70 -5.21
N GLY A 189 13.25 17.57 -5.65
CA GLY A 189 14.12 16.47 -5.24
C GLY A 189 14.62 16.63 -3.81
N PRO A 190 15.23 15.60 -3.23
CA PRO A 190 15.78 15.65 -1.89
C PRO A 190 17.00 16.61 -1.82
N LYS A 191 17.04 17.43 -0.80
CA LYS A 191 18.15 18.37 -0.52
C LYS A 191 19.35 17.62 0.08
N ASN A 192 19.08 16.61 0.90
CA ASN A 192 20.08 15.83 1.62
C ASN A 192 20.65 14.67 0.78
N TYR A 193 20.63 14.77 -0.57
CA TYR A 193 21.11 13.68 -1.43
C TYR A 193 22.59 13.34 -1.21
N ALA A 194 23.42 14.29 -0.71
CA ALA A 194 24.82 14.02 -0.38
C ALA A 194 24.98 12.90 0.66
N ASN A 195 23.98 12.67 1.51
CA ASN A 195 23.98 11.57 2.47
C ASN A 195 23.94 10.20 1.79
N ILE A 196 23.46 10.10 0.56
CA ILE A 196 23.53 8.85 -0.22
C ILE A 196 24.99 8.41 -0.36
N ILE A 197 25.90 9.37 -0.58
CA ILE A 197 27.34 9.12 -0.71
C ILE A 197 27.94 8.84 0.67
N THR A 198 27.78 9.76 1.61
CA THR A 198 28.48 9.70 2.90
C THR A 198 28.05 8.52 3.75
N MET A 199 26.77 8.13 3.68
CA MET A 199 26.20 6.98 4.39
C MET A 199 26.13 5.71 3.52
N ARG A 200 26.62 5.75 2.27
CA ARG A 200 26.61 4.60 1.30
C ARG A 200 25.22 4.00 1.19
N ILE A 201 24.18 4.84 1.07
CA ILE A 201 22.79 4.43 1.02
C ILE A 201 22.50 3.72 -0.30
N LYS A 202 21.87 2.55 -0.25
CA LYS A 202 21.23 1.93 -1.42
C LYS A 202 19.82 2.51 -1.58
N MET A 203 19.64 3.46 -2.49
CA MET A 203 18.35 4.05 -2.83
C MET A 203 17.83 3.44 -4.14
N GLN A 204 16.72 2.68 -4.08
CA GLN A 204 16.26 1.88 -5.21
C GLN A 204 14.76 2.04 -5.43
N GLY A 205 14.37 2.46 -6.64
CA GLY A 205 13.00 2.38 -7.15
C GLY A 205 12.66 0.97 -7.61
N PHE A 206 11.37 0.65 -7.61
CA PHE A 206 10.86 -0.61 -8.16
C PHE A 206 9.43 -0.43 -8.68
N ILE A 207 9.06 -1.29 -9.61
CA ILE A 207 7.68 -1.39 -10.10
C ILE A 207 7.20 -2.80 -9.81
N VAL A 208 6.04 -2.91 -9.18
CA VAL A 208 5.48 -4.21 -8.79
C VAL A 208 5.31 -5.16 -9.99
N PHE A 209 5.08 -4.63 -11.19
CA PHE A 209 4.94 -5.42 -12.43
C PHE A 209 6.20 -6.19 -12.84
N ASP A 210 7.37 -5.84 -12.34
CA ASP A 210 8.61 -6.58 -12.58
C ASP A 210 8.56 -7.99 -11.98
N TYR A 211 7.67 -8.21 -11.00
CA TYR A 211 7.51 -9.45 -10.25
C TYR A 211 6.28 -10.28 -10.63
N ILE A 212 5.66 -10.03 -11.79
CA ILE A 212 4.40 -10.70 -12.22
C ILE A 212 4.50 -12.23 -12.11
N LYS A 213 5.65 -12.81 -12.43
CA LYS A 213 5.87 -14.26 -12.36
C LYS A 213 5.79 -14.83 -10.94
N GLU A 214 5.97 -14.00 -9.93
CA GLU A 214 5.94 -14.38 -8.52
C GLU A 214 4.60 -14.06 -7.83
N TYR A 215 3.65 -13.41 -8.53
CA TYR A 215 2.38 -12.97 -7.93
C TYR A 215 1.58 -14.09 -7.29
N ALA A 216 1.51 -15.25 -7.94
CA ALA A 216 0.73 -16.38 -7.42
C ALA A 216 1.25 -16.85 -6.05
N GLN A 217 2.58 -16.91 -5.88
CA GLN A 217 3.20 -17.26 -4.60
C GLN A 217 3.00 -16.16 -3.57
N ALA A 218 3.25 -14.92 -3.93
CA ALA A 218 3.08 -13.77 -3.03
C ALA A 218 1.62 -13.63 -2.53
N ARG A 219 0.63 -13.84 -3.41
CA ARG A 219 -0.79 -13.82 -3.02
C ARG A 219 -1.13 -14.94 -2.04
N LYS A 220 -0.57 -16.15 -2.21
CA LYS A 220 -0.77 -17.27 -1.27
C LYS A 220 -0.21 -16.95 0.10
N GLU A 221 0.99 -16.37 0.18
CA GLU A 221 1.59 -15.99 1.44
C GLU A 221 0.83 -14.85 2.13
N LEU A 222 0.43 -13.82 1.38
CA LEU A 222 -0.38 -12.73 1.90
C LEU A 222 -1.74 -13.23 2.41
N ALA A 223 -2.41 -14.13 1.68
CA ALA A 223 -3.68 -14.72 2.10
C ALA A 223 -3.51 -15.55 3.38
N ALA A 224 -2.45 -16.34 3.49
CA ALA A 224 -2.15 -17.11 4.70
C ALA A 224 -1.88 -16.17 5.89
N TRP A 225 -1.12 -15.10 5.71
CA TRP A 225 -0.87 -14.13 6.78
C TRP A 225 -2.14 -13.39 7.22
N LEU A 226 -3.07 -13.12 6.30
CA LEU A 226 -4.38 -12.55 6.63
C LEU A 226 -5.23 -13.54 7.43
N GLU A 227 -5.31 -14.79 6.99
CA GLU A 227 -6.08 -15.85 7.65
C GLU A 227 -5.54 -16.15 9.06
N GLU A 228 -4.22 -16.18 9.21
CA GLU A 228 -3.55 -16.37 10.49
C GLU A 228 -3.57 -15.11 11.39
N GLY A 229 -4.12 -13.99 10.92
CA GLY A 229 -4.13 -12.71 11.64
C GLY A 229 -2.75 -12.07 11.81
N LYS A 230 -1.73 -12.56 11.11
CA LYS A 230 -0.37 -12.00 11.12
C LYS A 230 -0.27 -10.65 10.47
N ILE A 231 -1.12 -10.39 9.47
CA ILE A 231 -1.34 -9.06 8.90
C ILE A 231 -2.83 -8.73 8.96
N LYS A 232 -3.12 -7.47 9.16
CA LYS A 232 -4.48 -6.91 9.15
C LYS A 232 -4.59 -5.88 8.05
N ARG A 233 -5.79 -5.72 7.52
CA ARG A 233 -6.11 -4.71 6.51
C ARG A 233 -7.27 -3.84 6.98
N LYS A 234 -7.40 -2.70 6.37
CA LYS A 234 -8.54 -1.79 6.58
C LYS A 234 -8.91 -1.14 5.25
N GLU A 235 -10.20 -1.02 5.02
CA GLU A 235 -10.75 -0.31 3.87
C GLU A 235 -11.58 0.89 4.33
N THR A 236 -11.42 1.98 3.60
CA THR A 236 -12.35 3.10 3.64
C THR A 236 -13.29 2.95 2.47
N ILE A 237 -14.52 2.47 2.73
CA ILE A 237 -15.53 2.22 1.69
C ILE A 237 -16.41 3.46 1.53
N VAL A 238 -16.33 4.08 0.36
CA VAL A 238 -17.17 5.21 -0.03
C VAL A 238 -18.41 4.69 -0.72
N LYS A 239 -19.58 4.97 -0.14
CA LYS A 239 -20.89 4.64 -0.70
C LYS A 239 -21.39 5.76 -1.61
N GLY A 240 -22.33 5.45 -2.51
CA GLY A 240 -22.94 6.44 -3.38
C GLY A 240 -22.75 6.17 -4.87
N GLY A 241 -22.22 4.99 -5.20
CA GLY A 241 -22.04 4.54 -6.58
C GLY A 241 -20.97 5.32 -7.33
N LEU A 242 -21.04 5.25 -8.65
CA LEU A 242 -20.05 5.88 -9.52
C LEU A 242 -19.99 7.41 -9.35
N LYS A 243 -21.09 8.05 -8.97
CA LYS A 243 -21.14 9.50 -8.71
C LYS A 243 -20.23 9.96 -7.58
N ALA A 244 -19.92 9.09 -6.63
CA ALA A 244 -19.02 9.39 -5.52
C ALA A 244 -17.52 9.26 -5.88
N ALA A 245 -17.20 8.68 -7.04
CA ALA A 245 -15.83 8.31 -7.39
C ALA A 245 -14.90 9.52 -7.58
N GLU A 246 -15.38 10.61 -8.15
CA GLU A 246 -14.58 11.83 -8.35
C GLU A 246 -14.17 12.45 -7.01
N GLN A 247 -15.12 12.62 -6.10
CA GLN A 247 -14.83 13.16 -4.79
C GLN A 247 -13.94 12.22 -3.98
N ALA A 248 -14.16 10.91 -4.08
CA ALA A 248 -13.32 9.91 -3.42
C ALA A 248 -11.85 9.98 -3.90
N LEU A 249 -11.61 10.27 -5.18
CA LEU A 249 -10.26 10.48 -5.70
C LEU A 249 -9.61 11.73 -5.12
N VAL A 250 -10.35 12.84 -5.03
CA VAL A 250 -9.86 14.08 -4.39
C VAL A 250 -9.53 13.82 -2.92
N ASP A 251 -10.39 13.10 -2.22
CA ASP A 251 -10.22 12.76 -0.80
C ASP A 251 -9.04 11.82 -0.56
N LEU A 252 -8.74 10.92 -1.51
CA LEU A 252 -7.53 10.10 -1.47
C LEU A 252 -6.26 10.97 -1.43
N TYR A 253 -6.17 11.98 -2.30
CA TYR A 253 -5.03 12.91 -2.32
C TYR A 253 -4.94 13.80 -1.07
N LYS A 254 -6.07 14.09 -0.44
CA LYS A 254 -6.12 14.78 0.87
C LYS A 254 -5.75 13.85 2.04
N GLY A 255 -5.60 12.55 1.78
CA GLY A 255 -5.27 11.56 2.80
C GLY A 255 -6.38 11.38 3.83
N ILE A 256 -7.66 11.42 3.44
CA ILE A 256 -8.79 11.24 4.36
C ILE A 256 -8.93 9.77 4.76
N ASN A 257 -8.64 8.84 3.85
CA ASN A 257 -8.78 7.40 4.08
C ASN A 257 -7.77 6.83 5.08
N THR A 258 -8.18 5.78 5.75
CA THR A 258 -7.30 4.83 6.44
C THR A 258 -7.33 3.51 5.68
N GLY A 259 -6.15 2.94 5.41
CA GLY A 259 -6.04 1.74 4.57
C GLY A 259 -6.38 2.00 3.10
N LYS A 260 -7.01 1.03 2.46
CA LYS A 260 -7.41 1.09 1.04
C LYS A 260 -8.70 1.87 0.86
N LEU A 261 -8.69 2.94 0.05
CA LEU A 261 -9.91 3.61 -0.38
C LEU A 261 -10.56 2.82 -1.51
N ILE A 262 -11.84 2.51 -1.36
CA ILE A 262 -12.66 1.77 -2.32
C ILE A 262 -14.01 2.46 -2.46
N VAL A 263 -14.47 2.61 -3.69
CA VAL A 263 -15.82 3.12 -3.98
C VAL A 263 -16.74 1.95 -4.25
N GLU A 264 -17.82 1.83 -3.48
CA GLU A 264 -18.87 0.84 -3.73
C GLU A 264 -19.75 1.34 -4.88
N ILE A 265 -19.58 0.74 -6.06
CA ILE A 265 -20.33 1.14 -7.28
C ILE A 265 -21.75 0.63 -7.23
N LYS A 266 -21.94 -0.65 -6.91
CA LYS A 266 -23.23 -1.32 -6.68
C LYS A 266 -23.12 -2.27 -5.51
N ASN A 267 -24.17 -2.34 -4.72
CA ASN A 267 -24.27 -3.37 -3.70
C ASN A 267 -24.43 -4.73 -4.40
N PRO A 268 -23.61 -5.75 -4.06
CA PRO A 268 -23.76 -7.09 -4.64
C PRO A 268 -25.15 -7.70 -4.48
N LYS A 269 -25.91 -7.29 -3.44
CA LYS A 269 -27.29 -7.73 -3.21
C LYS A 269 -28.28 -7.14 -4.24
N ASP A 270 -27.96 -5.98 -4.82
CA ASP A 270 -28.81 -5.30 -5.82
C ASP A 270 -28.46 -5.76 -7.24
N ALA A 271 -27.26 -6.30 -7.47
CA ALA A 271 -26.83 -6.86 -8.76
C ALA A 271 -27.57 -8.16 -9.14
N ALA A 272 -28.22 -8.80 -8.19
CA ALA A 272 -29.00 -10.03 -8.42
C ALA A 272 -30.42 -9.78 -8.99
N LYS A 273 -30.77 -8.52 -9.25
CA LYS A 273 -32.10 -8.11 -9.76
C LYS A 273 -32.09 -7.64 -11.23
N LEU A 274 -31.08 -8.01 -12.00
CA LEU A 274 -30.99 -7.72 -13.44
C LEU A 274 -31.31 -8.97 -14.26
#